data_03fc3030edb0c074893c49f08fc7dbd9
#
_entry.id   03fc3030edb0c074893c49f08fc7dbd9
#
_cell.length_a   1.000
_cell.length_b   1.000
_cell.length_c   1.000
_cell.angle_alpha   90.00
_cell.angle_beta   90.00
_cell.angle_gamma   90.00
#
_symmetry.space_group_name_H-M   'P 1'
#
loop_
_entity.id
_entity.type
_entity.pdbx_description
1 polymer ?
#
loop_
_entity_poly.entity_id
_entity_poly.type
_entity_poly.pdbx_seq_one_letter_code
_entity_poly.pdbx_strand_id
1 'polypeptide(L)'
;ILLKNIFTSIDIGSNNIKVVVCELHNNKLNLLAASSVSSKGIKRGMIVNADEASKSIKEAFEKVESMLGIKIKKVIASIPSYFAEFTYIKGTVNVVNEENLIGSDEVVDVLGVAMESKLTNDKEMVTIIPVDFKVDDKGGISNPLGHSGKLLSARAIMVTTPKKNIYSVVSVLENLGIEVIDIMINGIGNIYSLKTRDMSDLVGAVIDIGSETTTVSLYNKTVIVKNSIIGVGSKVLDNDLAFTYKIGKDDAKKIKETFALASKKYASVGDFY
;
A
#
# COMPACT_ATOMS: atom_id res chain seq x y z
N ILE A 1 5.21 -5.60 -30.96
CA ILE A 1 6.00 -4.93 -29.90
C ILE A 1 5.85 -5.81 -28.67
N LEU A 2 6.94 -6.50 -28.29
CA LEU A 2 6.99 -7.27 -27.04
C LEU A 2 6.99 -6.25 -25.89
N LEU A 3 5.86 -6.12 -25.22
CA LEU A 3 5.69 -5.32 -24.00
C LEU A 3 6.38 -6.05 -22.82
N LYS A 4 7.71 -6.09 -22.84
CA LYS A 4 8.51 -6.57 -21.72
C LYS A 4 8.64 -5.42 -20.71
N ASN A 5 8.36 -5.71 -19.43
CA ASN A 5 8.49 -4.78 -18.29
C ASN A 5 7.36 -3.74 -18.12
N ILE A 6 6.12 -4.06 -18.53
CA ILE A 6 4.96 -3.24 -18.17
C ILE A 6 4.38 -3.73 -16.84
N PHE A 7 4.14 -2.79 -15.93
CA PHE A 7 3.53 -3.00 -14.64
C PHE A 7 2.23 -2.21 -14.57
N THR A 8 1.18 -2.85 -14.11
CA THR A 8 -0.09 -2.19 -13.82
C THR A 8 -0.36 -2.28 -12.34
N SER A 9 -0.75 -1.17 -11.72
CA SER A 9 -1.21 -1.14 -10.34
C SER A 9 -2.61 -0.58 -10.22
N ILE A 10 -3.37 -1.08 -9.25
CA ILE A 10 -4.69 -0.55 -8.90
C ILE A 10 -4.72 -0.14 -7.43
N ASP A 11 -5.22 1.08 -7.18
CA ASP A 11 -5.56 1.59 -5.84
C ASP A 11 -7.08 1.65 -5.69
N ILE A 12 -7.61 0.87 -4.76
CA ILE A 12 -9.05 0.76 -4.50
C ILE A 12 -9.40 1.64 -3.30
N GLY A 13 -9.51 2.94 -3.54
CA GLY A 13 -9.84 3.94 -2.52
C GLY A 13 -11.35 4.08 -2.30
N SER A 14 -11.75 4.68 -1.17
CA SER A 14 -13.16 4.88 -0.81
C SER A 14 -13.85 5.99 -1.63
N ASN A 15 -13.09 6.89 -2.26
CA ASN A 15 -13.63 7.95 -3.12
C ASN A 15 -13.37 7.68 -4.59
N ASN A 16 -12.16 7.24 -4.91
CA ASN A 16 -11.77 6.95 -6.29
C ASN A 16 -11.01 5.63 -6.36
N ILE A 17 -11.24 4.90 -7.44
CA ILE A 17 -10.39 3.82 -7.91
C ILE A 17 -9.42 4.40 -8.93
N LYS A 18 -8.14 4.10 -8.78
CA LYS A 18 -7.08 4.57 -9.66
C LYS A 18 -6.35 3.39 -10.25
N VAL A 19 -6.11 3.42 -11.56
CA VAL A 19 -5.26 2.44 -12.25
C VAL A 19 -4.11 3.18 -12.92
N VAL A 20 -2.91 2.68 -12.71
CA VAL A 20 -1.69 3.25 -13.28
C VAL A 20 -0.94 2.17 -14.03
N VAL A 21 -0.52 2.48 -15.25
CA VAL A 21 0.28 1.61 -16.10
C VAL A 21 1.62 2.27 -16.36
N CYS A 22 2.69 1.58 -16.02
CA CYS A 22 4.06 2.05 -16.18
C CYS A 22 4.91 1.05 -16.95
N GLU A 23 5.92 1.53 -17.64
CA GLU A 23 7.00 0.74 -18.20
C GLU A 23 8.28 0.93 -17.38
N LEU A 24 8.95 -0.16 -17.01
CA LEU A 24 10.28 -0.10 -16.45
C LEU A 24 11.32 -0.14 -17.57
N HIS A 25 11.95 1.01 -17.82
CA HIS A 25 13.01 1.15 -18.82
C HIS A 25 14.24 1.80 -18.18
N ASN A 26 15.40 1.16 -18.32
CA ASN A 26 16.67 1.62 -17.73
C ASN A 26 16.58 1.97 -16.23
N ASN A 27 15.95 1.10 -15.45
CA ASN A 27 15.69 1.28 -14.01
C ASN A 27 14.84 2.52 -13.65
N LYS A 28 14.10 3.06 -14.61
CA LYS A 28 13.14 4.15 -14.41
C LYS A 28 11.74 3.72 -14.77
N LEU A 29 10.79 4.08 -13.93
CA LEU A 29 9.37 3.90 -14.23
C LEU A 29 8.88 5.07 -15.07
N ASN A 30 8.42 4.77 -16.29
CA ASN A 30 7.81 5.72 -17.20
C ASN A 30 6.28 5.51 -17.17
N LEU A 31 5.54 6.56 -16.86
CA LEU A 31 4.08 6.52 -16.88
C LEU A 31 3.59 6.38 -18.31
N LEU A 32 2.80 5.35 -18.61
CA LEU A 32 2.18 5.12 -19.91
C LEU A 32 0.72 5.59 -19.93
N ALA A 33 -0.06 5.24 -18.89
CA ALA A 33 -1.46 5.65 -18.75
C ALA A 33 -1.86 5.67 -17.28
N ALA A 34 -2.85 6.50 -16.97
CA ALA A 34 -3.49 6.53 -15.65
C ALA A 34 -4.98 6.83 -15.79
N SER A 35 -5.78 6.23 -14.94
CA SER A 35 -7.21 6.53 -14.80
C SER A 35 -7.60 6.77 -13.35
N SER A 36 -8.66 7.56 -13.18
CA SER A 36 -9.32 7.74 -11.89
C SER A 36 -10.83 7.75 -12.14
N VAL A 37 -11.56 6.92 -11.40
CA VAL A 37 -13.03 6.82 -11.47
C VAL A 37 -13.61 6.86 -10.08
N SER A 38 -14.85 7.32 -9.95
CA SER A 38 -15.55 7.33 -8.66
C SER A 38 -15.79 5.92 -8.15
N SER A 39 -15.47 5.69 -6.90
CA SER A 39 -15.68 4.40 -6.22
C SER A 39 -17.13 4.20 -5.84
N LYS A 40 -17.67 3.03 -6.13
CA LYS A 40 -18.95 2.53 -5.60
C LYS A 40 -18.72 1.18 -4.94
N GLY A 41 -19.54 0.85 -3.93
CA GLY A 41 -19.42 -0.41 -3.22
C GLY A 41 -18.18 -0.55 -2.33
N ILE A 42 -17.46 0.56 -2.05
CA ILE A 42 -16.24 0.58 -1.25
C ILE A 42 -16.43 1.51 -0.05
N LYS A 43 -16.09 1.04 1.14
CA LYS A 43 -16.15 1.81 2.38
C LYS A 43 -14.88 1.56 3.21
N ARG A 44 -14.22 2.63 3.62
CA ARG A 44 -12.93 2.58 4.34
C ARG A 44 -11.88 1.71 3.63
N GLY A 45 -11.85 1.79 2.29
CA GLY A 45 -10.98 0.96 1.45
C GLY A 45 -11.40 -0.50 1.30
N MET A 46 -12.46 -0.96 2.00
CA MET A 46 -12.95 -2.32 1.94
C MET A 46 -14.12 -2.46 0.96
N ILE A 47 -14.14 -3.54 0.20
CA ILE A 47 -15.27 -3.87 -0.67
C ILE A 47 -16.45 -4.32 0.19
N VAL A 48 -17.53 -3.55 0.18
CA VAL A 48 -18.78 -3.83 0.90
C VAL A 48 -19.92 -4.26 -0.02
N ASN A 49 -19.79 -3.94 -1.32
CA ASN A 49 -20.69 -4.40 -2.38
C ASN A 49 -19.84 -4.77 -3.59
N ALA A 50 -19.70 -6.07 -3.86
CA ALA A 50 -18.82 -6.60 -4.92
C ALA A 50 -19.30 -6.20 -6.32
N ASP A 51 -20.60 -6.15 -6.58
CA ASP A 51 -21.16 -5.82 -7.90
C ASP A 51 -20.91 -4.36 -8.28
N GLU A 52 -21.10 -3.45 -7.33
CA GLU A 52 -20.82 -2.03 -7.55
C GLU A 52 -19.32 -1.76 -7.67
N ALA A 53 -18.50 -2.40 -6.83
CA ALA A 53 -17.05 -2.31 -6.90
C ALA A 53 -16.52 -2.84 -8.23
N SER A 54 -17.01 -4.00 -8.68
CA SER A 54 -16.64 -4.60 -9.96
C SER A 54 -16.90 -3.66 -11.14
N LYS A 55 -18.05 -2.96 -11.16
CA LYS A 55 -18.38 -1.99 -12.22
C LYS A 55 -17.42 -0.81 -12.23
N SER A 56 -17.10 -0.25 -11.06
CA SER A 56 -16.16 0.87 -10.97
C SER A 56 -14.73 0.46 -11.30
N ILE A 57 -14.31 -0.74 -10.88
CA ILE A 57 -13.00 -1.30 -11.24
C ILE A 57 -12.89 -1.52 -12.74
N LYS A 58 -13.92 -2.15 -13.35
CA LYS A 58 -13.97 -2.38 -14.80
C LYS A 58 -13.85 -1.06 -15.58
N GLU A 59 -14.61 -0.03 -15.20
CA GLU A 59 -14.53 1.30 -15.81
C GLU A 59 -13.11 1.88 -15.74
N ALA A 60 -12.41 1.71 -14.60
CA ALA A 60 -11.05 2.21 -14.43
C ALA A 60 -10.06 1.52 -15.39
N PHE A 61 -10.18 0.19 -15.56
CA PHE A 61 -9.36 -0.56 -16.51
C PHE A 61 -9.69 -0.22 -17.96
N GLU A 62 -10.96 -0.15 -18.33
CA GLU A 62 -11.40 0.21 -19.69
C GLU A 62 -10.82 1.55 -20.15
N LYS A 63 -10.71 2.53 -19.25
CA LYS A 63 -10.10 3.83 -19.56
C LYS A 63 -8.63 3.71 -19.95
N VAL A 64 -7.81 3.02 -19.15
CA VAL A 64 -6.38 2.87 -19.48
C VAL A 64 -6.16 1.94 -20.66
N GLU A 65 -6.95 0.88 -20.80
CA GLU A 65 -6.92 -0.01 -21.96
C GLU A 65 -7.24 0.74 -23.27
N SER A 66 -8.23 1.64 -23.23
CA SER A 66 -8.57 2.48 -24.38
C SER A 66 -7.45 3.46 -24.76
N MET A 67 -6.74 4.03 -23.75
CA MET A 67 -5.59 4.92 -24.00
C MET A 67 -4.41 4.18 -24.63
N LEU A 68 -4.22 2.91 -24.26
CA LEU A 68 -3.05 2.14 -24.68
C LEU A 68 -3.32 1.20 -25.88
N GLY A 69 -4.58 0.95 -26.21
CA GLY A 69 -4.97 -0.01 -27.26
C GLY A 69 -4.66 -1.46 -26.92
N ILE A 70 -4.51 -1.81 -25.63
CA ILE A 70 -4.18 -3.17 -25.14
C ILE A 70 -5.14 -3.59 -24.04
N LYS A 71 -5.21 -4.92 -23.80
CA LYS A 71 -5.92 -5.49 -22.66
C LYS A 71 -4.97 -5.77 -21.51
N ILE A 72 -5.35 -5.35 -20.31
CA ILE A 72 -4.60 -5.59 -19.08
C ILE A 72 -5.08 -6.89 -18.45
N LYS A 73 -4.16 -7.82 -18.23
CA LYS A 73 -4.46 -9.14 -17.68
C LYS A 73 -3.83 -9.37 -16.31
N LYS A 74 -2.88 -8.55 -15.90
CA LYS A 74 -2.13 -8.70 -14.65
C LYS A 74 -2.03 -7.38 -13.93
N VAL A 75 -2.16 -7.42 -12.60
CA VAL A 75 -2.16 -6.23 -11.77
C VAL A 75 -1.48 -6.47 -10.41
N ILE A 76 -0.82 -5.44 -9.90
CA ILE A 76 -0.44 -5.31 -8.49
C ILE A 76 -1.57 -4.56 -7.80
N ALA A 77 -2.20 -5.17 -6.80
CA ALA A 77 -3.37 -4.61 -6.17
C ALA A 77 -3.05 -4.01 -4.79
N SER A 78 -3.54 -2.79 -4.54
CA SER A 78 -3.58 -2.30 -3.18
C SER A 78 -4.72 -2.97 -2.41
N ILE A 79 -4.41 -3.40 -1.20
CA ILE A 79 -5.40 -3.96 -0.27
C ILE A 79 -5.65 -2.99 0.88
N PRO A 80 -6.85 -3.09 1.54
CA PRO A 80 -7.17 -2.21 2.63
C PRO A 80 -6.12 -2.27 3.74
N SER A 81 -5.59 -1.11 4.12
CA SER A 81 -4.73 -1.01 5.30
C SER A 81 -5.52 -1.19 6.61
N TYR A 82 -6.84 -1.16 6.56
CA TYR A 82 -7.71 -1.31 7.72
C TYR A 82 -7.59 -2.72 8.30
N PHE A 83 -7.32 -2.82 9.59
CA PHE A 83 -6.99 -4.06 10.31
C PHE A 83 -5.64 -4.70 9.94
N ALA A 84 -4.78 -4.01 9.19
CA ALA A 84 -3.41 -4.47 8.98
C ALA A 84 -2.60 -4.36 10.29
N GLU A 85 -1.84 -5.40 10.59
CA GLU A 85 -0.99 -5.45 11.78
C GLU A 85 0.48 -5.52 11.38
N PHE A 86 1.29 -4.80 12.11
CA PHE A 86 2.74 -4.74 11.97
C PHE A 86 3.36 -5.38 13.20
N THR A 87 3.83 -6.61 13.06
CA THR A 87 4.35 -7.42 14.15
C THR A 87 5.86 -7.56 14.02
N TYR A 88 6.58 -7.20 15.09
CA TYR A 88 8.02 -7.42 15.16
C TYR A 88 8.32 -8.91 15.34
N ILE A 89 9.11 -9.47 14.46
CA ILE A 89 9.50 -10.87 14.42
C ILE A 89 11.02 -11.04 14.44
N LYS A 90 11.47 -12.18 14.95
CA LYS A 90 12.90 -12.57 14.97
C LYS A 90 13.01 -14.04 14.61
N GLY A 91 14.02 -14.36 13.82
CA GLY A 91 14.38 -15.73 13.49
C GLY A 91 15.88 -15.94 13.58
N THR A 92 16.28 -17.18 13.70
CA THR A 92 17.70 -17.59 13.70
C THR A 92 17.80 -18.96 13.05
N VAL A 93 18.73 -19.12 12.12
CA VAL A 93 19.04 -20.39 11.45
C VAL A 93 20.53 -20.65 11.46
N ASN A 94 20.92 -21.93 11.42
CA ASN A 94 22.29 -22.32 11.17
C ASN A 94 22.58 -22.26 9.65
N VAL A 95 23.75 -21.74 9.30
CA VAL A 95 24.29 -21.79 7.93
C VAL A 95 25.02 -23.12 7.78
N VAL A 96 24.47 -24.02 6.96
CA VAL A 96 24.95 -25.43 6.87
C VAL A 96 25.57 -25.76 5.51
N ASN A 97 25.91 -24.76 4.70
CA ASN A 97 26.63 -25.00 3.46
C ASN A 97 28.16 -25.11 3.70
N GLU A 98 28.89 -25.76 2.78
CA GLU A 98 30.31 -26.07 2.93
C GLU A 98 31.18 -24.82 3.11
N GLU A 99 30.79 -23.68 2.51
CA GLU A 99 31.54 -22.42 2.54
C GLU A 99 31.14 -21.54 3.73
N ASN A 100 30.12 -21.91 4.51
CA ASN A 100 29.45 -21.04 5.51
C ASN A 100 29.10 -19.67 4.94
N LEU A 101 28.73 -19.62 3.66
CA LEU A 101 28.41 -18.39 2.94
C LEU A 101 26.90 -18.17 2.95
N ILE A 102 26.45 -16.96 3.32
CA ILE A 102 25.04 -16.62 3.33
C ILE A 102 24.58 -16.30 1.91
N GLY A 103 23.68 -17.11 1.38
CA GLY A 103 22.99 -16.93 0.12
C GLY A 103 21.55 -16.47 0.31
N SER A 104 20.79 -16.49 -0.79
CA SER A 104 19.36 -16.17 -0.79
C SER A 104 18.54 -17.18 0.01
N ASP A 105 18.92 -18.44 0.00
CA ASP A 105 18.19 -19.52 0.65
C ASP A 105 18.23 -19.36 2.17
N GLU A 106 19.39 -19.07 2.76
CA GLU A 106 19.53 -18.79 4.18
C GLU A 106 18.75 -17.56 4.62
N VAL A 107 18.66 -16.54 3.75
CA VAL A 107 17.84 -15.34 4.01
C VAL A 107 16.35 -15.68 4.00
N VAL A 108 15.88 -16.48 3.06
CA VAL A 108 14.49 -16.96 3.01
C VAL A 108 14.18 -17.80 4.25
N ASP A 109 15.06 -18.73 4.61
CA ASP A 109 14.89 -19.63 5.75
C ASP A 109 14.79 -18.86 7.08
N VAL A 110 15.69 -17.92 7.33
CA VAL A 110 15.67 -17.14 8.58
C VAL A 110 14.42 -16.27 8.71
N LEU A 111 13.91 -15.73 7.60
CA LEU A 111 12.66 -14.98 7.59
C LEU A 111 11.45 -15.92 7.74
N GLY A 112 11.49 -17.12 7.17
CA GLY A 112 10.49 -18.17 7.35
C GLY A 112 10.35 -18.59 8.80
N VAL A 113 11.47 -18.91 9.46
CA VAL A 113 11.49 -19.25 10.89
C VAL A 113 10.98 -18.10 11.76
N ALA A 114 11.34 -16.85 11.40
CA ALA A 114 10.85 -15.68 12.13
C ALA A 114 9.32 -15.54 12.06
N MET A 115 8.71 -15.92 10.93
CA MET A 115 7.27 -15.80 10.65
C MET A 115 6.44 -16.88 11.38
N GLU A 116 6.91 -18.13 11.41
CA GLU A 116 6.13 -19.29 11.86
C GLU A 116 5.52 -19.13 13.25
N SER A 117 6.20 -18.46 14.16
CA SER A 117 5.75 -18.29 15.55
C SER A 117 4.63 -17.26 15.73
N LYS A 118 4.26 -16.50 14.70
CA LYS A 118 3.40 -15.30 14.83
C LYS A 118 2.23 -15.24 13.86
N LEU A 119 2.24 -16.02 12.79
CA LEU A 119 1.14 -16.04 11.82
C LEU A 119 -0.02 -16.87 12.37
N THR A 120 -1.21 -16.27 12.45
CA THR A 120 -2.45 -16.93 12.91
C THR A 120 -3.31 -17.37 11.73
N ASN A 121 -4.18 -18.37 11.94
CA ASN A 121 -4.97 -19.00 10.87
C ASN A 121 -6.02 -18.07 10.21
N ASP A 122 -6.42 -17.00 10.88
CA ASP A 122 -7.41 -16.02 10.41
C ASP A 122 -6.80 -14.88 9.60
N LYS A 123 -5.45 -14.78 9.58
CA LYS A 123 -4.71 -13.76 8.88
C LYS A 123 -3.89 -14.32 7.73
N GLU A 124 -3.61 -13.44 6.79
CA GLU A 124 -2.68 -13.68 5.69
C GLU A 124 -1.51 -12.71 5.79
N MET A 125 -0.33 -13.20 5.45
CA MET A 125 0.85 -12.35 5.35
C MET A 125 0.79 -11.55 4.04
N VAL A 126 1.01 -10.24 4.16
CA VAL A 126 1.15 -9.35 3.00
C VAL A 126 2.61 -9.23 2.59
N THR A 127 3.49 -8.99 3.56
CA THR A 127 4.93 -8.86 3.31
C THR A 127 5.72 -9.00 4.60
N ILE A 128 7.02 -9.27 4.46
CA ILE A 128 8.01 -9.18 5.53
C ILE A 128 9.01 -8.10 5.16
N ILE A 129 9.24 -7.17 6.09
CA ILE A 129 10.16 -6.05 5.91
C ILE A 129 11.37 -6.29 6.83
N PRO A 130 12.52 -6.70 6.30
CA PRO A 130 13.73 -6.85 7.08
C PRO A 130 14.13 -5.52 7.72
N VAL A 131 14.47 -5.55 9.01
CA VAL A 131 15.00 -4.40 9.75
C VAL A 131 16.52 -4.45 9.73
N ASP A 132 17.06 -5.57 10.14
CA ASP A 132 18.50 -5.87 10.08
C ASP A 132 18.77 -7.37 10.25
N PHE A 133 20.01 -7.73 9.98
CA PHE A 133 20.54 -9.08 10.17
C PHE A 133 21.71 -9.06 11.13
N LYS A 134 21.96 -10.23 11.72
CA LYS A 134 23.15 -10.52 12.54
C LYS A 134 23.77 -11.80 12.00
N VAL A 135 25.07 -11.76 11.73
CA VAL A 135 25.88 -12.92 11.33
C VAL A 135 26.83 -13.22 12.45
N ASP A 136 26.71 -14.39 13.06
CA ASP A 136 27.38 -14.76 14.31
C ASP A 136 27.20 -13.67 15.39
N ASP A 137 28.26 -12.96 15.76
CA ASP A 137 28.21 -11.88 16.75
C ASP A 137 28.09 -10.47 16.15
N LYS A 138 28.17 -10.33 14.83
CA LYS A 138 28.10 -9.04 14.13
C LYS A 138 26.66 -8.71 13.75
N GLY A 139 26.09 -7.72 14.43
CA GLY A 139 24.72 -7.21 14.15
C GLY A 139 24.71 -5.93 13.31
N GLY A 140 23.48 -5.46 12.99
CA GLY A 140 23.29 -4.21 12.23
C GLY A 140 23.60 -4.32 10.74
N ILE A 141 23.56 -5.53 10.18
CA ILE A 141 23.85 -5.80 8.78
C ILE A 141 22.56 -5.57 7.97
N SER A 142 22.59 -4.67 6.98
CA SER A 142 21.43 -4.39 6.13
C SER A 142 21.23 -5.44 5.05
N ASN A 143 22.31 -5.99 4.50
CA ASN A 143 22.28 -7.06 3.51
C ASN A 143 23.30 -8.13 3.88
N PRO A 144 22.87 -9.33 4.31
CA PRO A 144 23.75 -10.39 4.77
C PRO A 144 24.34 -11.22 3.62
N LEU A 145 23.85 -11.05 2.37
CA LEU A 145 24.32 -11.85 1.23
C LEU A 145 25.83 -11.72 1.02
N GLY A 146 26.50 -12.85 0.87
CA GLY A 146 27.94 -12.92 0.68
C GLY A 146 28.78 -12.80 1.95
N HIS A 147 28.14 -12.63 3.13
CA HIS A 147 28.85 -12.74 4.40
C HIS A 147 29.10 -14.20 4.75
N SER A 148 30.22 -14.49 5.39
CA SER A 148 30.54 -15.82 5.91
C SER A 148 30.27 -15.86 7.42
N GLY A 149 29.58 -16.91 7.88
CA GLY A 149 29.24 -17.14 9.28
C GLY A 149 28.45 -18.43 9.45
N LYS A 150 28.38 -18.92 10.68
CA LYS A 150 27.68 -20.17 11.04
C LYS A 150 26.23 -19.96 11.48
N LEU A 151 25.90 -18.76 11.92
CA LEU A 151 24.60 -18.41 12.45
C LEU A 151 24.10 -17.15 11.81
N LEU A 152 22.91 -17.22 11.19
CA LEU A 152 22.20 -16.07 10.66
C LEU A 152 20.97 -15.78 11.50
N SER A 153 20.87 -14.57 12.03
CA SER A 153 19.65 -14.06 12.68
C SER A 153 19.07 -12.90 11.90
N ALA A 154 17.75 -12.80 11.86
CA ALA A 154 17.03 -11.69 11.26
C ALA A 154 16.09 -11.04 12.26
N ARG A 155 15.98 -9.71 12.20
CA ARG A 155 14.91 -8.92 12.79
C ARG A 155 14.10 -8.34 11.67
N ALA A 156 12.79 -8.53 11.70
CA ALA A 156 11.91 -8.07 10.64
C ALA A 156 10.56 -7.61 11.20
N ILE A 157 9.79 -6.94 10.37
CA ILE A 157 8.39 -6.61 10.62
C ILE A 157 7.54 -7.42 9.66
N MET A 158 6.74 -8.32 10.20
CA MET A 158 5.73 -9.04 9.46
C MET A 158 4.46 -8.19 9.38
N VAL A 159 3.97 -7.99 8.18
CA VAL A 159 2.72 -7.28 7.90
C VAL A 159 1.66 -8.30 7.57
N THR A 160 0.60 -8.33 8.38
CA THR A 160 -0.54 -9.24 8.19
C THR A 160 -1.84 -8.47 8.07
N THR A 161 -2.84 -9.08 7.46
CA THR A 161 -4.20 -8.57 7.39
C THR A 161 -5.20 -9.72 7.47
N PRO A 162 -6.47 -9.50 7.88
CA PRO A 162 -7.49 -10.52 7.79
C PRO A 162 -7.61 -11.06 6.36
N LYS A 163 -7.69 -12.38 6.21
CA LYS A 163 -7.82 -13.06 4.90
C LYS A 163 -8.90 -12.45 4.00
N LYS A 164 -10.02 -12.08 4.60
CA LYS A 164 -11.14 -11.42 3.92
C LYS A 164 -10.74 -10.15 3.15
N ASN A 165 -9.76 -9.37 3.66
CA ASN A 165 -9.32 -8.14 3.00
C ASN A 165 -8.60 -8.43 1.68
N ILE A 166 -7.85 -9.52 1.62
CA ILE A 166 -7.17 -9.96 0.39
C ILE A 166 -8.16 -10.61 -0.56
N TYR A 167 -8.90 -11.62 -0.09
CA TYR A 167 -9.79 -12.41 -0.94
C TYR A 167 -10.90 -11.58 -1.58
N SER A 168 -11.44 -10.56 -0.90
CA SER A 168 -12.44 -9.69 -1.50
C SER A 168 -11.92 -8.88 -2.69
N VAL A 169 -10.68 -8.41 -2.62
CA VAL A 169 -10.04 -7.68 -3.72
C VAL A 169 -9.65 -8.62 -4.85
N VAL A 170 -8.97 -9.74 -4.52
CA VAL A 170 -8.52 -10.74 -5.50
C VAL A 170 -9.72 -11.30 -6.26
N SER A 171 -10.77 -11.75 -5.57
CA SER A 171 -11.96 -12.33 -6.18
C SER A 171 -12.65 -11.37 -7.18
N VAL A 172 -12.77 -10.09 -6.84
CA VAL A 172 -13.40 -9.12 -7.75
C VAL A 172 -12.55 -8.89 -9.00
N LEU A 173 -11.22 -8.83 -8.87
CA LEU A 173 -10.31 -8.66 -10.01
C LEU A 173 -10.26 -9.91 -10.89
N GLU A 174 -10.17 -11.10 -10.30
CA GLU A 174 -10.17 -12.35 -11.03
C GLU A 174 -11.49 -12.61 -11.76
N ASN A 175 -12.64 -12.25 -11.18
CA ASN A 175 -13.94 -12.31 -11.85
C ASN A 175 -14.04 -11.36 -13.06
N LEU A 176 -13.21 -10.34 -13.12
CA LEU A 176 -13.03 -9.47 -14.30
C LEU A 176 -11.99 -10.01 -15.31
N GLY A 177 -11.40 -11.16 -15.05
CA GLY A 177 -10.35 -11.77 -15.87
C GLY A 177 -8.96 -11.14 -15.70
N ILE A 178 -8.73 -10.48 -14.55
CA ILE A 178 -7.47 -9.79 -14.23
C ILE A 178 -6.77 -10.55 -13.10
N GLU A 179 -5.62 -11.14 -13.40
CA GLU A 179 -4.78 -11.87 -12.46
C GLU A 179 -4.08 -10.90 -11.50
N VAL A 180 -4.20 -11.11 -10.19
CA VAL A 180 -3.45 -10.38 -9.17
C VAL A 180 -2.11 -11.06 -8.96
N ILE A 181 -1.04 -10.43 -9.42
CA ILE A 181 0.32 -10.98 -9.35
C ILE A 181 1.06 -10.60 -8.08
N ASP A 182 0.62 -9.54 -7.41
CA ASP A 182 1.18 -9.09 -6.14
C ASP A 182 0.19 -8.18 -5.41
N ILE A 183 0.36 -8.06 -4.10
CA ILE A 183 -0.48 -7.21 -3.23
C ILE A 183 0.37 -6.27 -2.40
N MET A 184 -0.15 -5.08 -2.11
CA MET A 184 0.52 -4.08 -1.30
C MET A 184 -0.46 -3.34 -0.38
N ILE A 185 -0.01 -2.97 0.79
CA ILE A 185 -0.72 -2.04 1.70
C ILE A 185 -0.31 -0.60 1.36
N ASN A 186 -1.28 0.29 1.22
CA ASN A 186 -1.05 1.69 0.81
C ASN A 186 -0.01 2.42 1.68
N GLY A 187 -0.03 2.24 2.99
CA GLY A 187 0.95 2.87 3.89
C GLY A 187 2.40 2.53 3.56
N ILE A 188 2.67 1.30 3.10
CA ILE A 188 3.99 0.88 2.64
C ILE A 188 4.35 1.59 1.33
N GLY A 189 3.43 1.57 0.35
CA GLY A 189 3.60 2.23 -0.94
C GLY A 189 3.89 3.73 -0.78
N ASN A 190 3.17 4.40 0.11
CA ASN A 190 3.36 5.82 0.40
C ASN A 190 4.78 6.15 0.89
N ILE A 191 5.33 5.35 1.81
CA ILE A 191 6.70 5.57 2.30
C ILE A 191 7.71 5.37 1.17
N TYR A 192 7.59 4.31 0.38
CA TYR A 192 8.52 4.06 -0.72
C TYR A 192 8.43 5.11 -1.83
N SER A 193 7.24 5.63 -2.12
CA SER A 193 7.05 6.67 -3.15
C SER A 193 7.59 8.04 -2.72
N LEU A 194 7.57 8.34 -1.42
CA LEU A 194 8.01 9.61 -0.85
C LEU A 194 9.47 9.57 -0.35
N LYS A 195 10.13 8.42 -0.47
CA LYS A 195 11.49 8.22 0.02
C LYS A 195 12.47 9.24 -0.58
N THR A 196 13.08 10.04 0.29
CA THR A 196 14.17 10.96 -0.04
C THR A 196 15.47 10.52 0.61
N ARG A 197 16.61 11.11 0.21
CA ARG A 197 17.91 10.84 0.86
C ARG A 197 17.89 11.21 2.34
N ASP A 198 17.23 12.30 2.68
CA ASP A 198 17.15 12.79 4.06
C ASP A 198 16.39 11.85 4.99
N MET A 199 15.43 11.07 4.45
CA MET A 199 14.69 10.08 5.24
C MET A 199 15.56 8.88 5.67
N SER A 200 16.72 8.67 5.02
CA SER A 200 17.58 7.49 5.27
C SER A 200 18.13 7.44 6.69
N ASP A 201 18.28 8.58 7.36
CA ASP A 201 18.85 8.70 8.69
C ASP A 201 17.85 9.19 9.75
N LEU A 202 16.59 9.41 9.34
CA LEU A 202 15.56 10.01 10.18
C LEU A 202 14.52 8.99 10.64
N VAL A 203 13.92 9.31 11.79
CA VAL A 203 12.64 8.76 12.24
C VAL A 203 11.55 9.76 11.90
N GLY A 204 10.48 9.33 11.29
CA GLY A 204 9.40 10.22 10.90
C GLY A 204 8.08 9.51 10.65
N ALA A 205 7.11 10.26 10.16
CA ALA A 205 5.79 9.77 9.80
C ALA A 205 5.34 10.28 8.44
N VAL A 206 4.65 9.42 7.70
CA VAL A 206 3.85 9.80 6.54
C VAL A 206 2.39 9.75 6.95
N ILE A 207 1.68 10.84 6.75
CA ILE A 207 0.25 10.96 7.04
C ILE A 207 -0.49 11.07 5.70
N ASP A 208 -1.34 10.07 5.43
CA ASP A 208 -2.20 10.03 4.26
C ASP A 208 -3.65 10.27 4.68
N ILE A 209 -4.18 11.44 4.33
CA ILE A 209 -5.56 11.86 4.65
C ILE A 209 -6.44 11.52 3.45
N GLY A 210 -7.07 10.34 3.49
CA GLY A 210 -8.00 9.89 2.46
C GLY A 210 -9.41 10.44 2.65
N SER A 211 -10.35 9.88 1.90
CA SER A 211 -11.77 10.26 1.98
C SER A 211 -12.44 9.78 3.28
N GLU A 212 -12.28 8.50 3.63
CA GLU A 212 -12.94 7.89 4.80
C GLU A 212 -11.98 7.42 5.88
N THR A 213 -10.67 7.40 5.58
CA THR A 213 -9.62 6.98 6.52
C THR A 213 -8.44 7.93 6.46
N THR A 214 -7.75 8.06 7.58
CA THR A 214 -6.42 8.67 7.65
C THR A 214 -5.42 7.61 8.10
N THR A 215 -4.37 7.41 7.33
CA THR A 215 -3.30 6.45 7.62
C THR A 215 -2.08 7.20 8.12
N VAL A 216 -1.54 6.78 9.27
CA VAL A 216 -0.30 7.30 9.83
C VAL A 216 0.73 6.17 9.82
N SER A 217 1.74 6.30 8.99
CA SER A 217 2.81 5.31 8.80
C SER A 217 4.11 5.84 9.40
N LEU A 218 4.57 5.22 10.49
CA LEU A 218 5.83 5.57 11.13
C LEU A 218 6.98 4.82 10.45
N TYR A 219 8.08 5.51 10.21
CA TYR A 219 9.29 4.92 9.66
C TYR A 219 10.52 5.26 10.51
N ASN A 220 11.48 4.34 10.47
CA ASN A 220 12.83 4.52 11.01
C ASN A 220 13.81 4.13 9.91
N LYS A 221 14.65 5.08 9.48
CA LYS A 221 15.62 4.87 8.39
C LYS A 221 14.98 4.27 7.13
N THR A 222 13.83 4.79 6.73
CA THR A 222 13.02 4.32 5.59
C THR A 222 12.33 2.95 5.76
N VAL A 223 12.53 2.25 6.87
CA VAL A 223 11.80 1.03 7.20
C VAL A 223 10.53 1.41 7.93
N ILE A 224 9.37 0.99 7.42
CA ILE A 224 8.09 1.18 8.12
C ILE A 224 8.08 0.31 9.38
N VAL A 225 7.89 0.94 10.54
CA VAL A 225 7.90 0.25 11.82
C VAL A 225 6.53 0.10 12.44
N LYS A 226 5.58 0.95 12.04
CA LYS A 226 4.20 0.89 12.51
C LYS A 226 3.27 1.61 11.54
N ASN A 227 2.06 1.09 11.41
CA ASN A 227 0.98 1.73 10.68
C ASN A 227 -0.25 1.83 11.59
N SER A 228 -0.90 2.97 11.59
CA SER A 228 -2.15 3.21 12.33
C SER A 228 -3.16 3.83 11.40
N ILE A 229 -4.42 3.38 11.52
CA ILE A 229 -5.50 3.86 10.67
C ILE A 229 -6.61 4.42 11.52
N ILE A 230 -6.96 5.65 11.22
CA ILE A 230 -8.06 6.38 11.83
C ILE A 230 -9.25 6.32 10.87
N GLY A 231 -10.42 5.86 11.32
CA GLY A 231 -11.64 5.73 10.51
C GLY A 231 -12.31 7.07 10.20
N VAL A 232 -11.53 8.13 10.02
CA VAL A 232 -11.96 9.49 9.70
C VAL A 232 -11.12 10.01 8.54
N GLY A 233 -11.76 10.63 7.56
CA GLY A 233 -11.12 11.26 6.42
C GLY A 233 -11.88 12.52 5.98
N SER A 234 -11.52 13.07 4.84
CA SER A 234 -12.03 14.34 4.33
C SER A 234 -13.56 14.38 4.09
N LYS A 235 -14.19 13.22 3.95
CA LYS A 235 -15.66 13.09 3.76
C LYS A 235 -16.47 13.54 4.98
N VAL A 236 -15.85 13.56 6.17
CA VAL A 236 -16.51 14.11 7.37
C VAL A 236 -16.81 15.58 7.16
N LEU A 237 -15.90 16.34 6.56
CA LEU A 237 -16.12 17.75 6.25
C LEU A 237 -17.31 17.96 5.28
N ASP A 238 -17.45 17.10 4.26
CA ASP A 238 -18.58 17.15 3.34
C ASP A 238 -19.91 16.92 4.08
N ASN A 239 -19.93 15.95 4.99
CA ASN A 239 -21.11 15.66 5.81
C ASN A 239 -21.46 16.81 6.76
N ASP A 240 -20.47 17.40 7.39
CA ASP A 240 -20.66 18.52 8.33
C ASP A 240 -21.18 19.77 7.60
N LEU A 241 -20.62 20.08 6.42
CA LEU A 241 -21.10 21.16 5.56
C LEU A 241 -22.54 20.89 5.09
N ALA A 242 -22.83 19.69 4.60
CA ALA A 242 -24.15 19.30 4.13
C ALA A 242 -25.20 19.43 5.25
N PHE A 243 -24.87 19.00 6.46
CA PHE A 243 -25.74 19.07 7.62
C PHE A 243 -25.97 20.53 8.07
N THR A 244 -24.89 21.29 8.19
CA THR A 244 -24.93 22.68 8.70
C THR A 244 -25.71 23.60 7.77
N TYR A 245 -25.46 23.49 6.46
CA TYR A 245 -26.10 24.36 5.46
C TYR A 245 -27.35 23.76 4.82
N LYS A 246 -27.73 22.53 5.21
CA LYS A 246 -28.91 21.80 4.67
C LYS A 246 -28.86 21.65 3.14
N ILE A 247 -27.68 21.40 2.58
CA ILE A 247 -27.42 21.21 1.16
C ILE A 247 -27.11 19.74 0.84
N GLY A 248 -27.15 19.38 -0.45
CA GLY A 248 -26.74 18.06 -0.91
C GLY A 248 -25.26 17.76 -0.61
N LYS A 249 -24.90 16.47 -0.39
CA LYS A 249 -23.50 16.09 -0.14
C LYS A 249 -22.58 16.41 -1.30
N ASP A 250 -23.07 16.31 -2.54
CA ASP A 250 -22.28 16.63 -3.73
C ASP A 250 -22.01 18.13 -3.83
N ASP A 251 -22.97 18.97 -3.44
CA ASP A 251 -22.79 20.42 -3.38
C ASP A 251 -21.84 20.81 -2.25
N ALA A 252 -21.98 20.20 -1.07
CA ALA A 252 -21.05 20.37 0.03
C ALA A 252 -19.61 20.00 -0.35
N LYS A 253 -19.44 18.89 -1.06
CA LYS A 253 -18.14 18.48 -1.59
C LYS A 253 -17.56 19.50 -2.57
N LYS A 254 -18.36 19.99 -3.51
CA LYS A 254 -17.94 21.04 -4.47
C LYS A 254 -17.53 22.31 -3.76
N ILE A 255 -18.33 22.77 -2.78
CA ILE A 255 -18.01 23.96 -1.98
C ILE A 255 -16.67 23.76 -1.25
N LYS A 256 -16.49 22.62 -0.57
CA LYS A 256 -15.23 22.31 0.09
C LYS A 256 -14.04 22.33 -0.88
N GLU A 257 -14.15 21.65 -2.02
CA GLU A 257 -13.04 21.52 -2.96
C GLU A 257 -12.71 22.84 -3.67
N THR A 258 -13.69 23.73 -3.83
CA THR A 258 -13.50 25.01 -4.52
C THR A 258 -13.02 26.10 -3.58
N PHE A 259 -13.54 26.15 -2.36
CA PHE A 259 -13.43 27.35 -1.50
C PHE A 259 -12.80 27.09 -0.14
N ALA A 260 -12.73 25.82 0.34
CA ALA A 260 -12.23 25.59 1.69
C ALA A 260 -10.73 25.90 1.82
N LEU A 261 -10.41 26.65 2.85
CA LEU A 261 -9.04 26.98 3.22
C LEU A 261 -8.69 26.34 4.57
N ALA A 262 -7.50 25.79 4.67
CA ALA A 262 -7.03 25.13 5.89
C ALA A 262 -6.74 26.10 7.04
N SER A 263 -6.75 27.43 6.78
CA SER A 263 -6.47 28.45 7.79
C SER A 263 -7.34 29.67 7.58
N LYS A 264 -7.95 30.14 8.67
CA LYS A 264 -8.72 31.40 8.69
C LYS A 264 -7.89 32.63 8.25
N LYS A 265 -6.57 32.57 8.35
CA LYS A 265 -5.67 33.67 7.96
C LYS A 265 -5.80 34.04 6.48
N TYR A 266 -6.17 33.08 5.65
CA TYR A 266 -6.28 33.26 4.20
C TYR A 266 -7.72 33.46 3.72
N ALA A 267 -8.71 33.40 4.64
CA ALA A 267 -10.10 33.70 4.31
C ALA A 267 -10.30 35.19 4.19
N SER A 268 -10.90 35.66 3.09
CA SER A 268 -11.25 37.06 2.89
C SER A 268 -12.60 37.37 3.54
N VAL A 269 -12.72 38.52 4.16
CA VAL A 269 -14.01 39.03 4.68
C VAL A 269 -14.83 39.46 3.49
N GLY A 270 -15.96 38.79 3.23
CA GLY A 270 -16.85 39.14 2.11
C GLY A 270 -16.85 38.13 0.94
N ASP A 271 -16.11 37.03 1.06
CA ASP A 271 -16.29 35.90 0.13
C ASP A 271 -17.66 35.25 0.38
N PHE A 272 -18.56 35.40 -0.58
CA PHE A 272 -19.89 34.77 -0.60
C PHE A 272 -19.87 33.59 -1.57
N TYR A 273 -20.38 32.43 -1.12
CA TYR A 273 -20.42 31.21 -1.90
C TYR A 273 -21.84 30.67 -2.04
#